data_a2fb297dd4fea4f1c0be5dca7805885b
#
_entry.id   a2fb297dd4fea4f1c0be5dca7805885b
#
_cell.length_a   1.000
_cell.length_b   1.000
_cell.length_c   1.000
_cell.angle_alpha   90.00
_cell.angle_beta   90.00
_cell.angle_gamma   90.00
#
_symmetry.space_group_name_H-M   'P 1'
#
loop_
_entity.id
_entity.type
_entity.pdbx_description
1 polymer ?
#
loop_
_entity_poly.entity_id
_entity_poly.type
_entity_poly.pdbx_seq_one_letter_code
_entity_poly.pdbx_strand_id
1 'polypeptide(L)'
;RLVWRLGGLKWWLHLWRRYGACSMFKALLARGKNKLAGTGSAPALETPPADSRARAKALLMGLQDSICAGLEQLDGGGSFAEESWVRPEGGGGRSRVMKGGRIFEQGGVNFSEVAGDQLPPSILSQRPEAKGHRWFATGTSMVLHPRNPYIPTVHLNYRYFEAGPVWWFGGGADLTPYYPFLEDAKHFHRTLKGACDSVNPAYYQVFKPWCDEYFYLKHRDETRGVGGIFYDYQDPRGVLYKGQDPKGPASAESNRIGPVQQSWEQLFALASACGNAFLPSYVPIAEKRQPTPYGERERQFQLYRRGRYVEFNLVFDRGTIFGLQTNGRTESILMSLPPLVRWEYGYQPEAG
;
A
#
# COMPACT_ATOMS: atom_id res chain seq x y z
N ARG A 1 -1.23 16.60 -34.09
CA ARG A 1 -2.33 16.32 -33.13
C ARG A 1 -2.50 14.83 -32.77
N LEU A 2 -1.92 13.90 -33.54
CA LEU A 2 -2.03 12.44 -33.30
C LEU A 2 -0.82 11.83 -32.59
N VAL A 3 0.31 12.46 -32.59
CA VAL A 3 1.61 11.89 -32.12
C VAL A 3 1.69 11.84 -30.59
N TRP A 4 1.06 12.75 -29.88
CA TRP A 4 1.07 12.76 -28.40
C TRP A 4 0.13 11.76 -27.74
N ARG A 5 -1.02 11.47 -28.33
CA ARG A 5 -1.87 10.36 -27.88
C ARG A 5 -1.17 9.00 -27.97
N LEU A 6 -0.22 8.86 -28.91
CA LEU A 6 0.51 7.62 -29.15
C LEU A 6 1.85 7.54 -28.38
N GLY A 7 2.49 8.66 -28.06
CA GLY A 7 3.81 8.68 -27.36
C GLY A 7 3.69 8.33 -25.88
N GLY A 8 2.85 9.00 -25.13
CA GLY A 8 2.62 8.72 -23.71
C GLY A 8 2.01 7.34 -23.50
N LEU A 9 0.98 6.98 -24.30
CA LEU A 9 0.35 5.66 -24.25
C LEU A 9 1.31 4.54 -24.71
N LYS A 10 2.14 4.79 -25.72
CA LYS A 10 3.15 3.82 -26.17
C LYS A 10 4.25 3.61 -25.12
N TRP A 11 4.61 4.65 -24.39
CA TRP A 11 5.61 4.55 -23.34
C TRP A 11 5.07 3.78 -22.12
N TRP A 12 3.85 4.06 -21.69
CA TRP A 12 3.12 3.29 -20.68
C TRP A 12 2.85 1.86 -21.13
N LEU A 13 2.45 1.65 -22.38
CA LEU A 13 2.25 0.31 -22.96
C LEU A 13 3.58 -0.43 -23.14
N HIS A 14 4.70 0.25 -23.38
CA HIS A 14 6.02 -0.38 -23.50
C HIS A 14 6.57 -0.79 -22.12
N LEU A 15 6.40 0.02 -21.09
CA LEU A 15 6.67 -0.35 -19.70
C LEU A 15 5.74 -1.49 -19.26
N TRP A 16 4.47 -1.40 -19.58
CA TRP A 16 3.46 -2.41 -19.24
C TRP A 16 3.70 -3.73 -20.00
N ARG A 17 4.03 -3.70 -21.29
CA ARG A 17 4.36 -4.90 -22.09
C ARG A 17 5.69 -5.55 -21.72
N ARG A 18 6.67 -4.79 -21.27
CA ARG A 18 7.99 -5.32 -20.94
C ARG A 18 8.09 -5.83 -19.51
N TYR A 19 7.19 -5.40 -18.62
CA TYR A 19 7.10 -5.80 -17.22
C TYR A 19 5.71 -6.25 -16.80
N GLY A 20 4.73 -6.13 -17.67
CA GLY A 20 3.35 -6.55 -17.44
C GLY A 20 3.14 -8.01 -17.81
N ALA A 21 2.76 -8.79 -16.83
CA ALA A 21 2.62 -10.24 -16.81
C ALA A 21 1.55 -10.84 -17.72
N CYS A 22 1.08 -10.19 -18.78
CA CYS A 22 -0.08 -10.71 -19.53
C CYS A 22 0.20 -12.00 -20.33
N SER A 23 1.45 -12.26 -20.77
CA SER A 23 1.75 -13.50 -21.52
C SER A 23 2.21 -14.64 -20.59
N MET A 24 2.93 -14.33 -19.50
CA MET A 24 3.32 -15.36 -18.51
C MET A 24 2.13 -15.81 -17.66
N PHE A 25 1.18 -14.94 -17.37
CA PHE A 25 -0.02 -15.27 -16.61
C PHE A 25 -0.92 -16.27 -17.33
N LYS A 26 -1.11 -16.12 -18.65
CA LYS A 26 -1.83 -17.11 -19.48
C LYS A 26 -1.11 -18.47 -19.53
N ALA A 27 0.21 -18.49 -19.51
CA ALA A 27 1.00 -19.73 -19.49
C ALA A 27 0.97 -20.42 -18.11
N LEU A 28 0.94 -19.67 -17.00
CA LEU A 28 0.80 -20.24 -15.66
C LEU A 28 -0.61 -20.79 -15.41
N LEU A 29 -1.65 -20.09 -15.86
CA LEU A 29 -3.03 -20.58 -15.77
C LEU A 29 -3.29 -21.81 -16.65
N ALA A 30 -2.57 -21.96 -17.78
CA ALA A 30 -2.66 -23.14 -18.63
C ALA A 30 -1.96 -24.36 -18.04
N ARG A 31 -0.95 -24.21 -17.20
CA ARG A 31 -0.23 -25.30 -16.52
C ARG A 31 -0.86 -25.76 -15.20
N GLY A 32 -1.76 -24.97 -14.61
CA GLY A 32 -2.43 -25.27 -13.32
C GLY A 32 -3.61 -26.24 -13.38
N LYS A 33 -3.93 -26.83 -14.55
CA LYS A 33 -5.02 -27.83 -14.67
C LYS A 33 -4.64 -29.25 -14.29
N ASN A 34 -3.56 -29.46 -13.55
CA ASN A 34 -3.33 -30.75 -12.94
C ASN A 34 -4.15 -30.87 -11.66
N LYS A 35 -5.21 -31.66 -11.72
CA LYS A 35 -6.01 -32.11 -10.59
C LYS A 35 -5.12 -32.69 -9.50
N LEU A 36 -4.94 -31.94 -8.42
CA LEU A 36 -4.65 -32.52 -7.12
C LEU A 36 -5.99 -32.69 -6.41
N ALA A 37 -6.60 -33.84 -6.63
CA ALA A 37 -7.71 -34.33 -5.83
C ALA A 37 -7.13 -34.79 -4.48
N GLY A 38 -7.00 -33.87 -3.55
CA GLY A 38 -6.75 -34.15 -2.14
C GLY A 38 -7.98 -33.73 -1.33
N THR A 39 -8.78 -34.68 -0.87
CA THR A 39 -9.80 -34.49 0.14
C THR A 39 -9.14 -34.27 1.50
N GLY A 40 -8.36 -33.21 1.64
CA GLY A 40 -7.84 -32.76 2.92
C GLY A 40 -8.78 -31.69 3.49
N SER A 41 -9.23 -31.87 4.73
CA SER A 41 -9.86 -30.78 5.52
C SER A 41 -8.99 -29.52 5.43
N ALA A 42 -9.62 -28.34 5.28
CA ALA A 42 -8.89 -27.08 5.31
C ALA A 42 -7.94 -27.08 6.53
N PRO A 43 -6.67 -26.69 6.35
CA PRO A 43 -5.71 -26.68 7.45
C PRO A 43 -6.28 -25.84 8.59
N ALA A 44 -6.20 -26.38 9.82
CA ALA A 44 -6.63 -25.66 11.02
C ALA A 44 -5.87 -24.32 11.06
N LEU A 45 -6.57 -23.24 11.43
CA LEU A 45 -5.93 -21.95 11.62
C LEU A 45 -4.88 -22.09 12.72
N GLU A 46 -3.63 -21.81 12.38
CA GLU A 46 -2.55 -21.74 13.36
C GLU A 46 -2.88 -20.63 14.35
N THR A 47 -2.86 -20.94 15.64
CA THR A 47 -3.05 -19.93 16.69
C THR A 47 -1.86 -19.01 16.69
N PRO A 48 -2.06 -17.67 16.71
CA PRO A 48 -0.94 -16.74 16.75
C PRO A 48 -0.16 -16.91 18.07
N PRO A 49 1.13 -16.56 18.12
CA PRO A 49 1.90 -16.55 19.37
C PRO A 49 1.21 -15.71 20.45
N ALA A 50 1.37 -16.10 21.71
CA ALA A 50 0.72 -15.40 22.85
C ALA A 50 1.15 -13.91 22.93
N ASP A 51 2.34 -13.57 22.44
CA ASP A 51 2.90 -12.23 22.38
C ASP A 51 2.70 -11.52 21.02
N SER A 52 1.91 -12.11 20.12
CA SER A 52 1.68 -11.61 18.74
C SER A 52 1.33 -10.14 18.69
N ARG A 53 0.38 -9.70 19.53
CA ARG A 53 -0.06 -8.29 19.58
C ARG A 53 1.05 -7.35 20.02
N ALA A 54 1.79 -7.72 21.05
CA ALA A 54 2.90 -6.91 21.58
C ALA A 54 4.02 -6.79 20.54
N ARG A 55 4.38 -7.89 19.88
CA ARG A 55 5.40 -7.91 18.82
C ARG A 55 4.97 -7.10 17.60
N ALA A 56 3.74 -7.28 17.10
CA ALA A 56 3.22 -6.52 15.99
C ALA A 56 3.19 -5.01 16.31
N LYS A 57 2.72 -4.63 17.50
CA LYS A 57 2.75 -3.25 17.97
C LYS A 57 4.18 -2.68 17.99
N ALA A 58 5.12 -3.40 18.61
CA ALA A 58 6.51 -2.95 18.71
C ALA A 58 7.16 -2.74 17.33
N LEU A 59 6.95 -3.69 16.39
CA LEU A 59 7.41 -3.55 15.01
C LEU A 59 6.86 -2.29 14.34
N LEU A 60 5.56 -2.08 14.42
CA LEU A 60 4.89 -1.01 13.70
C LEU A 60 5.16 0.37 14.32
N MET A 61 5.28 0.47 15.64
CA MET A 61 5.74 1.69 16.30
C MET A 61 7.20 2.02 15.96
N GLY A 62 8.09 1.03 16.01
CA GLY A 62 9.50 1.19 15.63
C GLY A 62 9.66 1.59 14.15
N LEU A 63 8.79 1.07 13.27
CA LEU A 63 8.75 1.48 11.88
C LEU A 63 8.36 2.96 11.72
N GLN A 64 7.36 3.45 12.45
CA GLN A 64 7.04 4.87 12.47
C GLN A 64 8.23 5.70 12.94
N ASP A 65 8.91 5.30 14.02
CA ASP A 65 10.05 6.03 14.57
C ASP A 65 11.20 6.13 13.56
N SER A 66 11.59 5.00 12.95
CA SER A 66 12.67 4.96 11.98
C SER A 66 12.35 5.73 10.69
N ILE A 67 11.12 5.65 10.20
CA ILE A 67 10.66 6.41 9.02
C ILE A 67 10.73 7.91 9.30
N CYS A 68 10.17 8.37 10.43
CA CYS A 68 10.19 9.80 10.76
C CYS A 68 11.62 10.33 10.89
N ALA A 69 12.50 9.63 11.61
CA ALA A 69 13.89 10.04 11.75
C ALA A 69 14.63 10.11 10.40
N GLY A 70 14.46 9.10 9.53
CA GLY A 70 15.10 9.10 8.22
C GLY A 70 14.58 10.19 7.29
N LEU A 71 13.29 10.51 7.36
CA LEU A 71 12.68 11.57 6.55
C LEU A 71 13.04 12.97 7.06
N GLU A 72 13.16 13.18 8.36
CA GLU A 72 13.65 14.44 8.93
C GLU A 72 15.11 14.69 8.54
N GLN A 73 15.93 13.65 8.59
CA GLN A 73 17.32 13.73 8.11
C GLN A 73 17.38 14.08 6.62
N LEU A 74 16.55 13.46 5.78
CA LEU A 74 16.48 13.75 4.36
C LEU A 74 15.98 15.18 4.08
N ASP A 75 14.94 15.63 4.77
CA ASP A 75 14.36 16.98 4.59
C ASP A 75 15.33 18.08 5.02
N GLY A 76 16.06 17.88 6.11
CA GLY A 76 17.08 18.78 6.64
C GLY A 76 16.56 20.11 7.14
N GLY A 77 15.25 20.28 7.30
CA GLY A 77 14.63 21.51 7.80
C GLY A 77 13.23 21.31 8.39
N GLY A 78 12.50 20.30 7.95
CA GLY A 78 11.21 19.92 8.49
C GLY A 78 11.33 18.94 9.65
N SER A 79 10.37 18.96 10.57
CA SER A 79 10.20 17.99 11.64
C SER A 79 8.75 17.50 11.71
N PHE A 80 8.57 16.29 12.24
CA PHE A 80 7.25 15.74 12.47
C PHE A 80 6.69 16.22 13.82
N ALA A 81 5.59 16.97 13.78
CA ALA A 81 4.80 17.24 15.00
C ALA A 81 4.04 15.96 15.37
N GLU A 82 4.19 15.56 16.64
CA GLU A 82 3.53 14.37 17.16
C GLU A 82 2.27 14.73 17.94
N GLU A 83 1.21 13.95 17.73
CA GLU A 83 -0.01 13.99 18.51
C GLU A 83 -0.47 12.57 18.83
N SER A 84 -0.54 12.25 20.11
CA SER A 84 -1.10 10.98 20.61
C SER A 84 -2.57 11.15 20.95
N TRP A 85 -3.37 10.11 20.66
CA TRP A 85 -4.80 10.12 20.90
C TRP A 85 -5.27 8.75 21.42
N VAL A 86 -6.38 8.79 22.17
CA VAL A 86 -7.01 7.60 22.77
C VAL A 86 -8.44 7.49 22.29
N ARG A 87 -8.94 6.27 22.11
CA ARG A 87 -10.33 5.98 21.75
C ARG A 87 -11.12 5.50 22.98
N PRO A 88 -12.34 5.98 23.17
CA PRO A 88 -13.23 5.49 24.25
C PRO A 88 -13.50 3.99 24.17
N GLU A 89 -13.62 3.44 22.95
CA GLU A 89 -13.91 2.01 22.69
C GLU A 89 -12.69 1.11 22.88
N GLY A 90 -11.53 1.68 23.09
CA GLY A 90 -10.26 0.99 23.30
C GLY A 90 -9.24 1.21 22.22
N GLY A 91 -8.00 1.38 22.65
CA GLY A 91 -6.85 1.68 21.82
C GLY A 91 -6.64 3.18 21.62
N GLY A 92 -5.89 3.51 20.57
CA GLY A 92 -5.48 4.87 20.27
C GLY A 92 -4.49 4.90 19.12
N GLY A 93 -3.71 5.96 19.05
CA GLY A 93 -2.68 6.09 18.04
C GLY A 93 -1.75 7.25 18.30
N ARG A 94 -0.77 7.36 17.42
CA ARG A 94 0.26 8.39 17.41
C ARG A 94 0.40 8.89 15.97
N SER A 95 -0.13 10.09 15.72
CA SER A 95 -0.02 10.74 14.42
C SER A 95 1.18 11.66 14.41
N ARG A 96 2.01 11.54 13.39
CA ARG A 96 3.15 12.43 13.15
C ARG A 96 2.99 13.10 11.80
N VAL A 97 2.96 14.45 11.81
CA VAL A 97 2.68 15.24 10.61
C VAL A 97 3.78 16.27 10.40
N MET A 98 4.41 16.22 9.24
CA MET A 98 5.33 17.26 8.76
C MET A 98 4.56 18.18 7.81
N LYS A 99 4.71 19.50 7.99
CA LYS A 99 4.15 20.53 7.12
C LYS A 99 5.22 21.56 6.76
N GLY A 100 5.26 21.96 5.51
CA GLY A 100 6.14 23.04 5.06
C GLY A 100 7.64 22.72 5.10
N GLY A 101 8.03 21.45 5.06
CA GLY A 101 9.42 21.02 4.97
C GLY A 101 10.11 21.51 3.70
N ARG A 102 11.43 21.38 3.64
CA ARG A 102 12.23 21.79 2.47
C ARG A 102 11.95 20.88 1.27
N ILE A 103 11.88 19.57 1.50
CA ILE A 103 11.58 18.56 0.48
C ILE A 103 10.09 18.20 0.53
N PHE A 104 9.56 17.94 1.72
CA PHE A 104 8.18 17.50 1.90
C PHE A 104 7.25 18.67 2.21
N GLU A 105 6.37 19.00 1.28
CA GLU A 105 5.34 20.00 1.47
C GLU A 105 4.35 19.59 2.57
N GLN A 106 3.99 18.31 2.56
CA GLN A 106 3.25 17.64 3.62
C GLN A 106 3.60 16.16 3.66
N GLY A 107 3.67 15.60 4.86
CA GLY A 107 3.81 14.18 5.10
C GLY A 107 3.12 13.78 6.39
N GLY A 108 2.55 12.58 6.40
CA GLY A 108 1.95 12.02 7.59
C GLY A 108 2.40 10.59 7.79
N VAL A 109 2.81 10.26 9.01
CA VAL A 109 3.12 8.89 9.46
C VAL A 109 2.26 8.60 10.67
N ASN A 110 1.27 7.74 10.50
CA ASN A 110 0.30 7.41 11.53
C ASN A 110 0.50 6.00 12.04
N PHE A 111 0.67 5.84 13.33
CA PHE A 111 0.53 4.57 14.03
C PHE A 111 -0.84 4.52 14.71
N SER A 112 -1.50 3.37 14.61
CA SER A 112 -2.75 3.11 15.32
C SER A 112 -2.77 1.70 15.93
N GLU A 113 -3.40 1.62 17.09
CA GLU A 113 -3.76 0.39 17.77
C GLU A 113 -5.21 0.52 18.20
N VAL A 114 -6.07 -0.32 17.69
CA VAL A 114 -7.51 -0.23 17.94
C VAL A 114 -8.09 -1.60 18.28
N ALA A 115 -9.08 -1.60 19.14
CA ALA A 115 -9.78 -2.80 19.52
C ALA A 115 -11.29 -2.53 19.62
N GLY A 116 -12.11 -3.55 19.57
CA GLY A 116 -13.55 -3.41 19.72
C GLY A 116 -14.24 -4.76 19.86
N ASP A 117 -15.51 -4.70 20.27
CA ASP A 117 -16.33 -5.91 20.49
C ASP A 117 -17.17 -6.26 19.26
N GLN A 118 -17.41 -5.27 18.37
CA GLN A 118 -18.19 -5.47 17.16
C GLN A 118 -17.29 -5.30 15.92
N LEU A 119 -17.25 -6.35 15.11
CA LEU A 119 -16.52 -6.33 13.84
C LEU A 119 -17.29 -5.58 12.77
N PRO A 120 -16.58 -4.78 11.95
CA PRO A 120 -17.16 -4.17 10.76
C PRO A 120 -17.79 -5.22 9.83
N PRO A 121 -18.96 -4.93 9.21
CA PRO A 121 -19.60 -5.85 8.28
C PRO A 121 -18.71 -6.30 7.11
N SER A 122 -17.81 -5.43 6.66
CA SER A 122 -16.83 -5.72 5.61
C SER A 122 -15.85 -6.83 6.00
N ILE A 123 -15.49 -6.93 7.27
CA ILE A 123 -14.64 -8.02 7.78
C ILE A 123 -15.47 -9.29 7.93
N LEU A 124 -16.65 -9.20 8.55
CA LEU A 124 -17.52 -10.36 8.76
C LEU A 124 -17.95 -11.04 7.46
N SER A 125 -18.14 -10.28 6.38
CA SER A 125 -18.44 -10.86 5.06
C SER A 125 -17.31 -11.69 4.47
N GLN A 126 -16.08 -11.46 4.90
CA GLN A 126 -14.88 -12.14 4.40
C GLN A 126 -14.32 -13.17 5.39
N ARG A 127 -14.61 -12.98 6.68
CA ARG A 127 -14.14 -13.78 7.81
C ARG A 127 -15.30 -14.02 8.78
N PRO A 128 -16.31 -14.79 8.38
CA PRO A 128 -17.47 -15.08 9.25
C PRO A 128 -17.09 -15.80 10.54
N GLU A 129 -15.96 -16.52 10.52
CA GLU A 129 -15.40 -17.22 11.68
C GLU A 129 -14.92 -16.28 12.80
N ALA A 130 -14.70 -15.01 12.50
CA ALA A 130 -14.36 -13.98 13.48
C ALA A 130 -15.58 -13.47 14.28
N LYS A 131 -16.82 -13.89 13.92
CA LYS A 131 -18.05 -13.42 14.56
C LYS A 131 -18.07 -13.79 16.05
N GLY A 132 -18.42 -12.79 16.88
CA GLY A 132 -18.54 -12.98 18.33
C GLY A 132 -17.22 -12.86 19.09
N HIS A 133 -16.10 -12.62 18.41
CA HIS A 133 -14.81 -12.39 19.05
C HIS A 133 -14.48 -10.89 19.12
N ARG A 134 -13.89 -10.50 20.24
CA ARG A 134 -13.26 -9.19 20.37
C ARG A 134 -12.10 -9.10 19.37
N TRP A 135 -12.02 -7.99 18.62
CA TRP A 135 -10.98 -7.80 17.63
C TRP A 135 -9.90 -6.79 18.08
N PHE A 136 -8.75 -6.94 17.50
CA PHE A 136 -7.59 -6.08 17.66
C PHE A 136 -6.99 -5.81 16.28
N ALA A 137 -6.61 -4.57 16.03
CA ALA A 137 -5.87 -4.19 14.83
C ALA A 137 -4.80 -3.17 15.18
N THR A 138 -3.62 -3.32 14.59
CA THR A 138 -2.54 -2.34 14.71
C THR A 138 -1.88 -2.13 13.36
N GLY A 139 -1.44 -0.91 13.08
CA GLY A 139 -0.88 -0.55 11.78
C GLY A 139 -0.08 0.73 11.79
N THR A 140 0.83 0.84 10.83
CA THR A 140 1.50 2.09 10.48
C THR A 140 1.23 2.41 9.03
N SER A 141 0.73 3.62 8.79
CA SER A 141 0.41 4.16 7.46
C SER A 141 1.15 5.47 7.25
N MET A 142 1.64 5.69 6.04
CA MET A 142 2.40 6.88 5.70
C MET A 142 2.12 7.32 4.27
N VAL A 143 2.01 8.63 4.08
CA VAL A 143 2.01 9.28 2.76
C VAL A 143 2.89 10.52 2.80
N LEU A 144 3.69 10.72 1.75
CA LEU A 144 4.52 11.90 1.57
C LEU A 144 4.15 12.62 0.28
N HIS A 145 4.00 13.93 0.37
CA HIS A 145 3.75 14.83 -0.75
C HIS A 145 4.93 15.80 -0.92
N PRO A 146 5.91 15.47 -1.79
CA PRO A 146 7.07 16.31 -2.01
C PRO A 146 6.70 17.62 -2.71
N ARG A 147 7.49 18.69 -2.43
CA ARG A 147 7.34 19.99 -3.06
C ARG A 147 7.75 19.95 -4.53
N ASN A 148 8.91 19.35 -4.81
CA ASN A 148 9.43 19.24 -6.17
C ASN A 148 8.60 18.21 -6.97
N PRO A 149 8.03 18.58 -8.14
CA PRO A 149 7.23 17.69 -8.99
C PRO A 149 7.96 16.45 -9.51
N TYR A 150 9.27 16.48 -9.54
CA TYR A 150 10.10 15.35 -9.99
C TYR A 150 10.34 14.31 -8.89
N ILE A 151 10.09 14.65 -7.62
CA ILE A 151 10.11 13.69 -6.52
C ILE A 151 8.72 13.04 -6.44
N PRO A 152 8.62 11.71 -6.52
CA PRO A 152 7.32 11.03 -6.47
C PRO A 152 6.67 11.10 -5.09
N THR A 153 5.35 11.17 -5.06
CA THR A 153 4.55 10.81 -3.88
C THR A 153 4.75 9.34 -3.59
N VAL A 154 4.78 8.97 -2.33
CA VAL A 154 4.94 7.59 -1.88
C VAL A 154 3.96 7.29 -0.75
N HIS A 155 3.43 6.08 -0.77
CA HIS A 155 2.55 5.53 0.26
C HIS A 155 3.13 4.25 0.82
N LEU A 156 2.86 4.01 2.09
CA LEU A 156 3.17 2.77 2.79
C LEU A 156 2.06 2.49 3.80
N ASN A 157 1.70 1.20 3.93
CA ASN A 157 0.83 0.72 5.00
C ASN A 157 1.24 -0.70 5.37
N TYR A 158 1.48 -0.96 6.66
CA TYR A 158 1.63 -2.31 7.20
C TYR A 158 0.74 -2.45 8.43
N ARG A 159 0.06 -3.60 8.53
CA ARG A 159 -0.94 -3.83 9.56
C ARG A 159 -1.04 -5.29 9.97
N TYR A 160 -1.44 -5.51 11.21
CA TYR A 160 -1.80 -6.78 11.79
C TYR A 160 -3.24 -6.72 12.33
N PHE A 161 -3.97 -7.79 12.14
CA PHE A 161 -5.34 -7.95 12.66
C PHE A 161 -5.50 -9.30 13.35
N GLU A 162 -6.32 -9.32 14.43
CA GLU A 162 -6.62 -10.52 15.19
C GLU A 162 -8.04 -10.46 15.79
N ALA A 163 -8.79 -11.56 15.69
CA ALA A 163 -10.12 -11.73 16.31
C ALA A 163 -10.37 -13.20 16.64
N GLY A 164 -10.17 -13.58 17.88
CA GLY A 164 -10.25 -14.97 18.31
C GLY A 164 -9.24 -15.85 17.56
N PRO A 165 -9.70 -16.89 16.84
CA PRO A 165 -8.80 -17.78 16.10
C PRO A 165 -8.34 -17.19 14.76
N VAL A 166 -8.89 -16.04 14.35
CA VAL A 166 -8.61 -15.41 13.05
C VAL A 166 -7.56 -14.35 13.22
N TRP A 167 -6.52 -14.38 12.38
CA TRP A 167 -5.53 -13.34 12.30
C TRP A 167 -4.97 -13.23 10.88
N TRP A 168 -4.44 -12.07 10.53
CA TRP A 168 -3.75 -11.86 9.27
C TRP A 168 -2.84 -10.63 9.29
N PHE A 169 -1.89 -10.63 8.37
CA PHE A 169 -1.12 -9.44 8.01
C PHE A 169 -1.63 -8.85 6.69
N GLY A 170 -1.52 -7.54 6.57
CA GLY A 170 -1.73 -6.80 5.34
C GLY A 170 -0.72 -5.69 5.21
N GLY A 171 -0.47 -5.25 3.99
CA GLY A 171 0.47 -4.16 3.80
C GLY A 171 0.77 -3.86 2.35
N GLY A 172 1.70 -2.94 2.19
CA GLY A 172 2.22 -2.54 0.89
C GLY A 172 2.95 -1.22 0.92
N ALA A 173 3.62 -0.94 -0.18
CA ALA A 173 4.22 0.35 -0.49
C ALA A 173 4.14 0.58 -2.00
N ASP A 174 3.78 1.80 -2.41
CA ASP A 174 3.67 2.16 -3.83
C ASP A 174 4.15 3.57 -4.11
N LEU A 175 4.63 3.77 -5.34
CA LEU A 175 5.24 5.00 -5.81
C LEU A 175 4.35 5.68 -6.85
N THR A 176 4.06 6.97 -6.65
CA THR A 176 3.22 7.79 -7.53
C THR A 176 4.02 8.98 -8.09
N PRO A 177 4.79 8.79 -9.16
CA PRO A 177 5.48 9.88 -9.84
C PRO A 177 4.51 10.70 -10.69
N TYR A 178 4.76 12.02 -10.76
CA TYR A 178 4.11 12.93 -11.71
C TYR A 178 4.89 12.96 -13.03
N TYR A 179 6.20 12.94 -12.92
CA TYR A 179 7.15 12.78 -14.03
C TYR A 179 7.95 11.48 -13.80
N PRO A 180 7.58 10.38 -14.48
CA PRO A 180 8.19 9.08 -14.21
C PRO A 180 9.58 8.95 -14.84
N PHE A 181 10.53 8.44 -14.04
CA PHE A 181 11.85 8.01 -14.48
C PHE A 181 11.99 6.50 -14.35
N LEU A 182 12.43 5.86 -15.41
CA LEU A 182 12.52 4.40 -15.45
C LEU A 182 13.48 3.84 -14.39
N GLU A 183 14.60 4.51 -14.16
CA GLU A 183 15.57 4.08 -13.15
C GLU A 183 15.03 4.17 -11.73
N ASP A 184 14.19 5.16 -11.42
CA ASP A 184 13.56 5.31 -10.10
C ASP A 184 12.56 4.18 -9.86
N ALA A 185 11.70 3.90 -10.86
CA ALA A 185 10.78 2.77 -10.80
C ALA A 185 11.53 1.44 -10.63
N LYS A 186 12.62 1.22 -11.40
CA LYS A 186 13.45 0.02 -11.29
C LYS A 186 14.08 -0.12 -9.90
N HIS A 187 14.60 0.98 -9.34
CA HIS A 187 15.21 0.99 -8.01
C HIS A 187 14.17 0.61 -6.95
N PHE A 188 13.02 1.30 -6.93
CA PHE A 188 11.95 1.06 -5.98
C PHE A 188 11.47 -0.40 -6.00
N HIS A 189 11.14 -0.90 -7.20
CA HIS A 189 10.68 -2.27 -7.36
C HIS A 189 11.76 -3.32 -7.01
N ARG A 190 13.01 -3.08 -7.34
CA ARG A 190 14.11 -4.00 -7.01
C ARG A 190 14.30 -4.10 -5.50
N THR A 191 14.25 -2.99 -4.79
CA THR A 191 14.39 -2.95 -3.33
C THR A 191 13.25 -3.70 -2.64
N LEU A 192 11.99 -3.42 -3.03
CA LEU A 192 10.84 -4.15 -2.48
C LEU A 192 10.85 -5.64 -2.85
N LYS A 193 11.26 -5.96 -4.08
CA LYS A 193 11.42 -7.36 -4.50
C LYS A 193 12.46 -8.07 -3.63
N GLY A 194 13.61 -7.45 -3.38
CA GLY A 194 14.63 -8.02 -2.49
C GLY A 194 14.11 -8.29 -1.08
N ALA A 195 13.31 -7.39 -0.53
CA ALA A 195 12.68 -7.58 0.78
C ALA A 195 11.67 -8.76 0.77
N CYS A 196 10.84 -8.86 -0.25
CA CYS A 196 9.94 -10.01 -0.41
C CYS A 196 10.71 -11.32 -0.56
N ASP A 197 11.71 -11.34 -1.46
CA ASP A 197 12.51 -12.54 -1.78
C ASP A 197 13.32 -13.05 -0.58
N SER A 198 13.71 -12.17 0.34
CA SER A 198 14.42 -12.55 1.57
C SER A 198 13.59 -13.45 2.48
N VAL A 199 12.27 -13.43 2.34
CA VAL A 199 11.35 -14.29 3.09
C VAL A 199 10.79 -15.41 2.20
N ASN A 200 10.26 -15.05 1.01
CA ASN A 200 9.79 -16.01 0.02
C ASN A 200 9.76 -15.38 -1.38
N PRO A 201 10.48 -15.95 -2.37
CA PRO A 201 10.53 -15.43 -3.74
C PRO A 201 9.17 -15.36 -4.47
N ALA A 202 8.17 -16.11 -4.00
CA ALA A 202 6.84 -16.08 -4.59
C ALA A 202 6.05 -14.80 -4.23
N TYR A 203 6.38 -14.12 -3.14
CA TYR A 203 5.59 -12.99 -2.66
C TYR A 203 5.54 -11.83 -3.65
N TYR A 204 6.67 -11.38 -4.14
CA TYR A 204 6.70 -10.25 -5.06
C TYR A 204 5.93 -10.54 -6.36
N GLN A 205 5.98 -11.77 -6.86
CA GLN A 205 5.29 -12.17 -8.09
C GLN A 205 3.76 -12.05 -7.97
N VAL A 206 3.23 -12.16 -6.77
CA VAL A 206 1.80 -12.03 -6.48
C VAL A 206 1.45 -10.60 -6.06
N PHE A 207 2.24 -10.00 -5.19
CA PHE A 207 1.91 -8.70 -4.58
C PHE A 207 2.05 -7.53 -5.56
N LYS A 208 2.96 -7.62 -6.54
CA LYS A 208 3.12 -6.58 -7.55
C LYS A 208 1.90 -6.47 -8.49
N PRO A 209 1.40 -7.55 -9.12
CA PRO A 209 0.17 -7.48 -9.90
C PRO A 209 -1.05 -7.07 -9.08
N TRP A 210 -1.13 -7.50 -7.83
CA TRP A 210 -2.21 -7.10 -6.94
C TRP A 210 -2.17 -5.60 -6.62
N CYS A 211 -0.97 -5.05 -6.42
CA CYS A 211 -0.77 -3.61 -6.26
C CYS A 211 -1.27 -2.83 -7.47
N ASP A 212 -0.95 -3.28 -8.70
CA ASP A 212 -1.37 -2.63 -9.93
C ASP A 212 -2.90 -2.61 -10.09
N GLU A 213 -3.56 -3.70 -9.73
CA GLU A 213 -5.02 -3.78 -9.76
C GLU A 213 -5.66 -2.93 -8.66
N TYR A 214 -5.10 -2.96 -7.45
CA TYR A 214 -5.65 -2.23 -6.31
C TYR A 214 -5.65 -0.73 -6.54
N PHE A 215 -4.54 -0.18 -7.05
CA PHE A 215 -4.37 1.25 -7.28
C PHE A 215 -4.83 1.74 -8.66
N TYR A 216 -5.66 0.98 -9.34
CA TYR A 216 -6.24 1.37 -10.62
C TYR A 216 -7.51 2.21 -10.43
N LEU A 217 -7.54 3.40 -11.05
CA LEU A 217 -8.68 4.32 -11.06
C LEU A 217 -9.62 3.96 -12.21
N LYS A 218 -10.63 3.16 -11.94
CA LYS A 218 -11.56 2.65 -12.97
C LYS A 218 -12.26 3.73 -13.75
N HIS A 219 -12.68 4.82 -13.10
CA HIS A 219 -13.39 5.94 -13.72
C HIS A 219 -12.49 6.84 -14.56
N ARG A 220 -11.16 6.65 -14.50
CA ARG A 220 -10.17 7.38 -15.28
C ARG A 220 -9.45 6.51 -16.30
N ASP A 221 -9.62 5.19 -16.23
CA ASP A 221 -8.87 4.20 -17.01
C ASP A 221 -7.34 4.38 -16.91
N GLU A 222 -6.87 4.64 -15.68
CA GLU A 222 -5.44 4.86 -15.41
C GLU A 222 -5.01 4.30 -14.05
N THR A 223 -3.73 3.98 -13.90
CA THR A 223 -3.14 3.63 -12.60
C THR A 223 -2.78 4.88 -11.80
N ARG A 224 -2.86 4.80 -10.46
CA ARG A 224 -2.45 5.89 -9.56
C ARG A 224 -0.97 6.25 -9.74
N GLY A 225 -0.11 5.24 -9.87
CA GLY A 225 1.34 5.39 -10.02
C GLY A 225 1.98 4.21 -10.74
N VAL A 226 3.26 3.97 -10.48
CA VAL A 226 4.02 2.85 -11.05
C VAL A 226 3.88 1.56 -10.24
N GLY A 227 3.08 1.59 -9.18
CA GLY A 227 2.85 0.46 -8.29
C GLY A 227 3.96 0.26 -7.27
N GLY A 228 4.10 -0.97 -6.84
CA GLY A 228 4.99 -1.43 -5.79
C GLY A 228 4.57 -2.82 -5.36
N ILE A 229 4.22 -3.00 -4.09
CA ILE A 229 3.63 -4.23 -3.55
C ILE A 229 2.35 -3.89 -2.78
N PHE A 230 1.38 -4.78 -2.85
CA PHE A 230 0.18 -4.75 -2.03
C PHE A 230 -0.27 -6.16 -1.69
N TYR A 231 -0.62 -6.39 -0.43
CA TYR A 231 -1.19 -7.64 0.05
C TYR A 231 -2.17 -7.39 1.20
N ASP A 232 -3.14 -8.29 1.33
CA ASP A 232 -4.13 -8.26 2.40
C ASP A 232 -4.53 -9.67 2.79
N TYR A 233 -5.10 -9.84 3.99
CA TYR A 233 -5.58 -11.13 4.49
C TYR A 233 -4.55 -12.26 4.37
N GLN A 234 -3.26 -11.97 4.58
CA GLN A 234 -2.23 -13.00 4.62
C GLN A 234 -2.31 -13.76 5.92
N ASP A 235 -2.67 -15.03 5.85
CA ASP A 235 -2.87 -15.93 6.97
C ASP A 235 -2.26 -17.32 6.68
N PRO A 236 -2.31 -18.31 7.62
CA PRO A 236 -1.73 -19.64 7.42
C PRO A 236 -2.23 -20.39 6.19
N ARG A 237 -3.39 -20.03 5.65
CA ARG A 237 -3.98 -20.68 4.47
C ARG A 237 -3.31 -20.28 3.15
N GLY A 238 -2.33 -19.40 3.19
CA GLY A 238 -1.55 -18.97 2.04
C GLY A 238 -1.97 -17.62 1.48
N VAL A 239 -1.34 -17.23 0.37
CA VAL A 239 -1.58 -15.95 -0.29
C VAL A 239 -2.99 -15.92 -0.87
N LEU A 240 -3.83 -15.05 -0.36
CA LEU A 240 -5.16 -14.78 -0.91
C LEU A 240 -5.05 -13.62 -1.91
N TYR A 241 -5.11 -13.95 -3.19
CA TYR A 241 -5.33 -12.96 -4.22
C TYR A 241 -6.82 -12.93 -4.57
N LYS A 242 -7.48 -11.82 -4.33
CA LYS A 242 -8.81 -11.55 -4.89
C LYS A 242 -8.62 -10.73 -6.15
N GLY A 243 -8.59 -11.40 -7.30
CA GLY A 243 -8.85 -10.71 -8.57
C GLY A 243 -10.19 -9.98 -8.48
N GLN A 244 -10.30 -8.83 -9.12
CA GLN A 244 -11.53 -8.03 -9.13
C GLN A 244 -12.58 -8.69 -10.04
N ASP A 245 -13.18 -9.81 -9.63
CA ASP A 245 -14.46 -10.21 -10.14
C ASP A 245 -15.56 -9.80 -9.13
N PRO A 246 -16.25 -8.68 -9.37
CA PRO A 246 -17.32 -8.22 -8.47
C PRO A 246 -18.56 -9.11 -8.49
N LYS A 247 -18.62 -10.13 -9.36
CA LYS A 247 -19.79 -10.99 -9.57
C LYS A 247 -19.56 -12.48 -9.28
N GLY A 248 -18.32 -12.87 -9.01
CA GLY A 248 -18.00 -14.28 -8.71
C GLY A 248 -18.27 -14.62 -7.25
N PRO A 249 -18.84 -15.80 -6.93
CA PRO A 249 -18.88 -16.29 -5.56
C PRO A 249 -17.42 -16.41 -5.11
N ALA A 250 -17.09 -15.72 -4.02
CA ALA A 250 -15.79 -15.81 -3.38
C ALA A 250 -15.64 -17.20 -2.74
N SER A 251 -15.38 -18.23 -3.53
CA SER A 251 -14.83 -19.46 -2.97
C SER A 251 -13.40 -19.14 -2.56
N ALA A 252 -13.16 -19.12 -1.27
CA ALA A 252 -11.87 -18.77 -0.66
C ALA A 252 -10.70 -19.63 -1.18
N GLU A 253 -10.97 -20.71 -1.89
CA GLU A 253 -9.99 -21.66 -2.40
C GLU A 253 -9.52 -21.41 -3.84
N SER A 254 -10.37 -20.82 -4.70
CA SER A 254 -10.03 -20.65 -6.12
C SER A 254 -9.05 -19.50 -6.42
N ASN A 255 -8.82 -18.61 -5.46
CA ASN A 255 -8.02 -17.40 -5.63
C ASN A 255 -6.70 -17.43 -4.84
N ARG A 256 -6.25 -18.60 -4.39
CA ARG A 256 -4.97 -18.73 -3.69
C ARG A 256 -3.85 -18.95 -4.70
N ILE A 257 -2.89 -18.02 -4.70
CA ILE A 257 -1.67 -18.11 -5.51
C ILE A 257 -0.49 -17.98 -4.56
N GLY A 258 0.41 -18.97 -4.56
CA GLY A 258 1.65 -18.90 -3.80
C GLY A 258 1.80 -20.00 -2.77
N PRO A 259 2.82 -19.92 -1.91
CA PRO A 259 3.09 -20.99 -0.98
C PRO A 259 1.90 -21.23 -0.05
N VAL A 260 1.41 -22.44 -0.11
CA VAL A 260 0.41 -22.95 0.84
C VAL A 260 1.16 -23.18 2.16
N GLN A 261 0.58 -22.70 3.25
CA GLN A 261 1.15 -22.70 4.60
C GLN A 261 2.17 -21.59 4.83
N GLN A 262 1.68 -20.50 5.44
CA GLN A 262 2.48 -19.39 5.95
C GLN A 262 2.34 -19.37 7.48
N SER A 263 3.46 -19.40 8.19
CA SER A 263 3.43 -19.21 9.64
C SER A 263 3.28 -17.73 10.01
N TRP A 264 2.84 -17.48 11.23
CA TRP A 264 2.82 -16.11 11.78
C TRP A 264 4.22 -15.47 11.70
N GLU A 265 5.27 -16.23 12.02
CA GLU A 265 6.65 -15.77 11.97
C GLU A 265 7.10 -15.36 10.56
N GLN A 266 6.71 -16.11 9.54
CA GLN A 266 7.03 -15.74 8.15
C GLN A 266 6.35 -14.44 7.74
N LEU A 267 5.08 -14.25 8.11
CA LEU A 267 4.35 -13.04 7.77
C LEU A 267 4.81 -11.84 8.60
N PHE A 268 5.21 -12.04 9.84
CA PHE A 268 5.87 -11.04 10.66
C PHE A 268 7.22 -10.63 10.07
N ALA A 269 8.03 -11.60 9.65
CA ALA A 269 9.30 -11.34 8.97
C ALA A 269 9.09 -10.59 7.64
N LEU A 270 8.05 -10.93 6.88
CA LEU A 270 7.68 -10.21 5.65
C LEU A 270 7.32 -8.75 5.93
N ALA A 271 6.46 -8.49 6.91
CA ALA A 271 6.08 -7.13 7.28
C ALA A 271 7.30 -6.31 7.75
N SER A 272 8.19 -6.94 8.52
CA SER A 272 9.45 -6.34 8.98
C SER A 272 10.39 -6.03 7.82
N ALA A 273 10.67 -7.00 6.94
CA ALA A 273 11.57 -6.83 5.81
C ALA A 273 11.07 -5.74 4.84
N CYS A 274 9.79 -5.79 4.48
CA CYS A 274 9.19 -4.80 3.57
C CYS A 274 9.10 -3.41 4.20
N GLY A 275 8.78 -3.31 5.51
CA GLY A 275 8.78 -2.05 6.24
C GLY A 275 10.16 -1.40 6.28
N ASN A 276 11.19 -2.17 6.64
CA ASN A 276 12.57 -1.69 6.68
C ASN A 276 13.15 -1.34 5.29
N ALA A 277 12.60 -1.91 4.22
CA ALA A 277 12.98 -1.59 2.86
C ALA A 277 12.48 -0.20 2.39
N PHE A 278 11.60 0.47 3.15
CA PHE A 278 11.02 1.75 2.74
C PHE A 278 12.08 2.84 2.53
N LEU A 279 12.87 3.18 3.53
CA LEU A 279 13.90 4.23 3.41
C LEU A 279 14.91 3.91 2.31
N PRO A 280 15.50 2.70 2.22
CA PRO A 280 16.36 2.33 1.12
C PRO A 280 15.70 2.41 -0.28
N SER A 281 14.39 2.20 -0.38
CA SER A 281 13.69 2.26 -1.66
C SER A 281 13.37 3.68 -2.12
N TYR A 282 13.16 4.62 -1.18
CA TYR A 282 12.65 5.95 -1.48
C TYR A 282 13.69 7.08 -1.36
N VAL A 283 14.52 7.05 -0.31
CA VAL A 283 15.50 8.13 -0.03
C VAL A 283 16.42 8.40 -1.22
N PRO A 284 17.05 7.38 -1.87
CA PRO A 284 17.94 7.64 -3.01
C PRO A 284 17.21 8.29 -4.21
N ILE A 285 15.91 8.01 -4.38
CA ILE A 285 15.09 8.64 -5.42
C ILE A 285 14.90 10.13 -5.10
N ALA A 286 14.51 10.43 -3.86
CA ALA A 286 14.25 11.80 -3.43
C ALA A 286 15.52 12.66 -3.50
N GLU A 287 16.65 12.15 -3.00
CA GLU A 287 17.96 12.82 -3.09
C GLU A 287 18.35 13.10 -4.54
N LYS A 288 18.20 12.13 -5.43
CA LYS A 288 18.53 12.28 -6.85
C LYS A 288 17.65 13.31 -7.56
N ARG A 289 16.35 13.41 -7.20
CA ARG A 289 15.40 14.30 -7.86
C ARG A 289 15.27 15.67 -7.23
N GLN A 290 15.70 15.84 -5.97
CA GLN A 290 15.66 17.12 -5.27
C GLN A 290 16.30 18.28 -6.03
N PRO A 291 17.51 18.15 -6.62
CA PRO A 291 18.15 19.26 -7.33
C PRO A 291 17.57 19.52 -8.72
N THR A 292 16.59 18.74 -9.19
CA THR A 292 16.00 18.94 -10.53
C THR A 292 15.23 20.26 -10.54
N PRO A 293 15.61 21.24 -11.42
CA PRO A 293 14.90 22.49 -11.51
C PRO A 293 13.48 22.29 -12.06
N TYR A 294 12.54 23.08 -11.59
CA TYR A 294 11.15 23.07 -12.07
C TYR A 294 10.56 24.48 -12.03
N GLY A 295 9.53 24.69 -12.85
CA GLY A 295 8.79 25.93 -12.91
C GLY A 295 7.31 25.76 -12.59
N GLU A 296 6.55 26.79 -12.90
CA GLU A 296 5.10 26.80 -12.66
C GLU A 296 4.37 25.73 -13.49
N ARG A 297 4.83 25.44 -14.69
CA ARG A 297 4.28 24.38 -15.55
C ARG A 297 4.29 23.01 -14.85
N GLU A 298 5.43 22.61 -14.34
CA GLU A 298 5.61 21.34 -13.64
C GLU A 298 4.80 21.32 -12.35
N ARG A 299 4.77 22.45 -11.64
CA ARG A 299 3.99 22.59 -10.41
C ARG A 299 2.51 22.45 -10.67
N GLN A 300 1.95 23.11 -11.67
CA GLN A 300 0.53 23.02 -12.01
C GLN A 300 0.15 21.61 -12.47
N PHE A 301 1.00 20.94 -13.21
CA PHE A 301 0.78 19.54 -13.57
C PHE A 301 0.80 18.62 -12.33
N GLN A 302 1.71 18.82 -11.40
CA GLN A 302 1.73 18.10 -10.12
C GLN A 302 0.41 18.28 -9.36
N LEU A 303 -0.09 19.51 -9.23
CA LEU A 303 -1.35 19.79 -8.54
C LEU A 303 -2.53 19.09 -9.22
N TYR A 304 -2.56 19.08 -10.55
CA TYR A 304 -3.57 18.36 -11.32
C TYR A 304 -3.48 16.84 -11.10
N ARG A 305 -2.29 16.27 -11.12
CA ARG A 305 -2.09 14.83 -10.87
C ARG A 305 -2.39 14.44 -9.42
N ARG A 306 -2.16 15.32 -8.46
CA ARG A 306 -2.59 15.14 -7.08
C ARG A 306 -4.11 14.97 -6.96
N GLY A 307 -4.91 15.56 -7.86
CA GLY A 307 -6.34 15.30 -7.94
C GLY A 307 -6.66 13.82 -8.15
N ARG A 308 -5.90 13.11 -8.99
CA ARG A 308 -6.06 11.64 -9.19
C ARG A 308 -5.74 10.85 -7.92
N TYR A 309 -4.71 11.27 -7.20
CA TYR A 309 -4.36 10.67 -5.91
C TYR A 309 -5.49 10.81 -4.89
N VAL A 310 -6.07 12.01 -4.78
CA VAL A 310 -7.19 12.30 -3.87
C VAL A 310 -8.44 11.51 -4.28
N GLU A 311 -8.75 11.44 -5.58
CA GLU A 311 -9.88 10.65 -6.10
C GLU A 311 -9.77 9.18 -5.65
N PHE A 312 -8.58 8.57 -5.77
CA PHE A 312 -8.38 7.21 -5.31
C PHE A 312 -8.61 7.08 -3.80
N ASN A 313 -7.96 7.92 -3.01
CA ASN A 313 -7.99 7.82 -1.55
C ASN A 313 -9.39 8.01 -0.98
N LEU A 314 -10.20 8.92 -1.54
CA LEU A 314 -11.56 9.19 -1.05
C LEU A 314 -12.60 8.20 -1.57
N VAL A 315 -12.42 7.66 -2.78
CA VAL A 315 -13.46 6.86 -3.45
C VAL A 315 -13.19 5.36 -3.36
N PHE A 316 -11.92 4.94 -3.40
CA PHE A 316 -11.58 3.53 -3.56
C PHE A 316 -10.71 2.95 -2.43
N ASP A 317 -10.01 3.82 -1.65
CA ASP A 317 -9.10 3.30 -0.64
C ASP A 317 -9.85 2.66 0.53
N ARG A 318 -9.65 1.34 0.68
CA ARG A 318 -10.32 0.57 1.73
C ARG A 318 -9.88 0.98 3.12
N GLY A 319 -8.64 1.46 3.28
CA GLY A 319 -8.12 1.96 4.55
C GLY A 319 -8.83 3.23 5.00
N THR A 320 -9.00 4.18 4.10
CA THR A 320 -9.77 5.42 4.33
C THR A 320 -11.23 5.11 4.68
N ILE A 321 -11.88 4.25 3.87
CA ILE A 321 -13.28 3.85 4.10
C ILE A 321 -13.43 3.14 5.45
N PHE A 322 -12.56 2.18 5.78
CA PHE A 322 -12.57 1.48 7.05
C PHE A 322 -12.37 2.44 8.23
N GLY A 323 -11.40 3.34 8.14
CA GLY A 323 -11.13 4.33 9.18
C GLY A 323 -12.35 5.22 9.48
N LEU A 324 -13.01 5.72 8.43
CA LEU A 324 -14.21 6.53 8.58
C LEU A 324 -15.41 5.72 9.13
N GLN A 325 -15.59 4.48 8.67
CA GLN A 325 -16.68 3.60 9.14
C GLN A 325 -16.52 3.13 10.60
N THR A 326 -15.30 3.10 11.11
CA THR A 326 -15.00 2.70 12.49
C THR A 326 -14.84 3.89 13.44
N ASN A 327 -15.31 5.07 13.06
CA ASN A 327 -15.15 6.33 13.82
C ASN A 327 -13.68 6.63 14.15
N GLY A 328 -12.77 6.32 13.21
CA GLY A 328 -11.37 6.70 13.32
C GLY A 328 -11.21 8.21 13.35
N ARG A 329 -10.10 8.68 13.90
CA ARG A 329 -9.79 10.11 13.96
C ARG A 329 -9.63 10.68 12.54
N THR A 330 -10.55 11.55 12.13
CA THR A 330 -10.64 12.09 10.76
C THR A 330 -9.34 12.77 10.33
N GLU A 331 -8.71 13.59 11.19
CA GLU A 331 -7.46 14.27 10.90
C GLU A 331 -6.32 13.30 10.63
N SER A 332 -6.26 12.19 11.38
CA SER A 332 -5.25 11.13 11.19
C SER A 332 -5.48 10.31 9.92
N ILE A 333 -6.72 10.23 9.45
CA ILE A 333 -7.07 9.56 8.18
C ILE A 333 -6.75 10.49 7.01
N LEU A 334 -7.22 11.75 7.06
CA LEU A 334 -7.11 12.71 5.97
C LEU A 334 -5.74 13.40 5.87
N MET A 335 -4.82 13.21 6.84
CA MET A 335 -3.44 13.68 6.71
C MET A 335 -2.69 13.04 5.51
N SER A 336 -3.22 11.96 4.95
CA SER A 336 -2.71 11.31 3.74
C SER A 336 -2.93 12.12 2.46
N LEU A 337 -3.79 13.15 2.50
CA LEU A 337 -4.09 13.96 1.34
C LEU A 337 -3.04 15.07 1.16
N PRO A 338 -2.77 15.50 -0.09
CA PRO A 338 -1.88 16.62 -0.36
C PRO A 338 -2.50 17.94 0.13
N PRO A 339 -1.67 18.91 0.55
CA PRO A 339 -2.17 20.21 1.06
C PRO A 339 -2.80 21.06 -0.05
N LEU A 340 -2.37 20.88 -1.28
CA LEU A 340 -2.86 21.57 -2.47
C LEU A 340 -3.12 20.57 -3.59
N VAL A 341 -4.22 20.77 -4.29
CA VAL A 341 -4.69 19.92 -5.38
C VAL A 341 -5.45 20.79 -6.38
N ARG A 342 -5.51 20.35 -7.64
CA ARG A 342 -6.24 21.04 -8.69
C ARG A 342 -7.11 20.05 -9.47
N TRP A 343 -8.36 20.41 -9.70
CA TRP A 343 -9.21 19.77 -10.69
C TRP A 343 -9.55 20.76 -11.80
N GLU A 344 -9.56 20.27 -13.04
CA GLU A 344 -9.87 21.08 -14.20
C GLU A 344 -10.83 20.32 -15.12
N TYR A 345 -11.90 20.97 -15.52
CA TYR A 345 -12.86 20.39 -16.43
C TYR A 345 -12.26 20.33 -17.84
N GLY A 346 -12.28 19.12 -18.44
CA GLY A 346 -11.78 18.94 -19.81
C GLY A 346 -10.29 19.20 -20.00
N TYR A 347 -9.47 18.98 -18.96
CA TYR A 347 -8.02 19.19 -19.02
C TYR A 347 -7.38 18.51 -20.24
N GLN A 348 -6.60 19.29 -20.97
CA GLN A 348 -5.76 18.82 -22.06
C GLN A 348 -4.30 19.09 -21.69
N PRO A 349 -3.44 18.06 -21.65
CA PRO A 349 -2.01 18.26 -21.41
C PRO A 349 -1.42 19.16 -22.50
N GLU A 350 -0.58 20.11 -22.11
CA GLU A 350 0.21 20.87 -23.05
C GLU A 350 1.16 19.94 -23.81
N ALA A 351 1.34 20.22 -25.10
CA ALA A 351 2.37 19.55 -25.90
C ALA A 351 3.74 20.00 -25.39
N GLY A 352 4.55 19.07 -24.90
CA GLY A 352 5.87 19.34 -24.35
C GLY A 352 6.99 18.80 -25.19
#